data_5a11090089286e2a1e7295d9694f5306
#
_entry.id   5a11090089286e2a1e7295d9694f5306
#
_cell.length_a   1.000
_cell.length_b   1.000
_cell.length_c   1.000
_cell.angle_alpha   90.00
_cell.angle_beta   90.00
_cell.angle_gamma   90.00
#
_symmetry.space_group_name_H-M   'P 1'
#
loop_
_entity.id
_entity.type
_entity.pdbx_description
1 polymer ?
#
loop_
_entity_poly.entity_id
_entity_poly.type
_entity_poly.pdbx_seq_one_letter_code
_entity_poly.pdbx_strand_id
1 'polypeptide(L)'
;MTRPSFRGVDTRRHGDLAWDRVKLSVVIPAYNEIRSVEVLLRRVREVRLEVEVIVVDDGSTDGTRDLLSRLRDEGVVDILVCQEENKGKGAALRAGFERATGDIIAIQDADLEYDPHELPGLMQPILAGKADAVYGSRFLGGPHRVLFFWHMMGNRFLTLLSNMFTDLNLTDMETCYKVVHADLLKCLPLSANRFGCEPEVTARLAQAGARIYELPISYDGRSYAEGKKISWKDGVAALYYIFRSNLFGPKPDPWQAPEVQSWAGRALADGQRPALPADPDGGGKSETTVPTTVADPD
;
A
#
# COMPACT_ATOMS: atom_id res chain seq x y z
N MET A 1 20.17 -46.35 13.82
CA MET A 1 19.31 -45.15 13.95
C MET A 1 19.57 -44.24 12.76
N THR A 2 18.73 -44.34 11.76
CA THR A 2 18.85 -43.58 10.50
C THR A 2 18.13 -42.23 10.67
N ARG A 3 18.82 -41.12 10.39
CA ARG A 3 18.28 -39.76 10.39
C ARG A 3 17.33 -39.60 9.20
N PRO A 4 16.12 -38.99 9.36
CA PRO A 4 15.28 -38.68 8.23
C PRO A 4 15.90 -37.51 7.43
N SER A 5 16.05 -37.71 6.11
CA SER A 5 16.44 -36.68 5.17
C SER A 5 15.25 -35.70 4.97
N PHE A 6 15.41 -34.46 5.35
CA PHE A 6 14.52 -33.37 4.93
C PHE A 6 14.66 -33.19 3.42
N ARG A 7 13.68 -33.62 2.66
CA ARG A 7 13.54 -33.20 1.25
C ARG A 7 13.21 -31.73 1.25
N GLY A 8 14.06 -30.94 0.61
CA GLY A 8 13.83 -29.51 0.41
C GLY A 8 12.50 -29.28 -0.30
N VAL A 9 11.66 -28.46 0.30
CA VAL A 9 10.45 -27.94 -0.34
C VAL A 9 10.90 -27.07 -1.51
N ASP A 10 10.52 -27.46 -2.73
CA ASP A 10 10.82 -26.72 -3.95
C ASP A 10 10.02 -25.40 -3.92
N THR A 11 10.67 -24.32 -3.48
CA THR A 11 10.08 -22.98 -3.35
C THR A 11 9.88 -22.28 -4.69
N ARG A 12 10.29 -22.87 -5.81
CA ARG A 12 10.24 -22.24 -7.15
C ARG A 12 8.90 -22.38 -7.87
N ARG A 13 7.96 -23.20 -7.41
CA ARG A 13 6.68 -23.46 -8.10
C ARG A 13 5.48 -22.66 -7.60
N HIS A 14 5.58 -21.86 -6.55
CA HIS A 14 4.46 -21.11 -5.98
C HIS A 14 4.51 -19.59 -6.26
N GLY A 15 5.62 -19.06 -6.83
CA GLY A 15 5.82 -17.62 -7.06
C GLY A 15 5.17 -17.06 -8.32
N ASP A 16 5.11 -17.83 -9.40
CA ASP A 16 4.86 -17.28 -10.75
C ASP A 16 3.37 -17.24 -11.16
N LEU A 17 2.47 -17.82 -10.38
CA LEU A 17 1.07 -18.04 -10.79
C LEU A 17 0.06 -17.04 -10.20
N ALA A 18 0.40 -16.30 -9.16
CA ALA A 18 -0.54 -15.42 -8.47
C ALA A 18 -0.58 -13.99 -9.01
N TRP A 19 0.56 -13.48 -9.50
CA TRP A 19 0.72 -12.09 -9.92
C TRP A 19 -0.10 -11.71 -11.16
N ASP A 20 -0.15 -12.59 -12.16
CA ASP A 20 -0.82 -12.34 -13.46
C ASP A 20 -2.35 -12.39 -13.37
N ARG A 21 -2.91 -12.53 -12.16
CA ARG A 21 -4.32 -12.80 -11.93
C ARG A 21 -4.99 -11.89 -10.91
N VAL A 22 -4.23 -11.00 -10.27
CA VAL A 22 -4.73 -10.12 -9.23
C VAL A 22 -4.66 -8.68 -9.70
N LYS A 23 -5.81 -8.03 -9.77
CA LYS A 23 -5.92 -6.62 -10.11
C LYS A 23 -5.72 -5.76 -8.87
N LEU A 24 -4.80 -4.80 -8.94
CA LEU A 24 -4.53 -3.82 -7.91
C LEU A 24 -5.25 -2.51 -8.23
N SER A 25 -6.16 -2.05 -7.38
CA SER A 25 -6.66 -0.68 -7.43
C SER A 25 -5.78 0.23 -6.59
N VAL A 26 -5.12 1.21 -7.20
CA VAL A 26 -4.34 2.24 -6.52
C VAL A 26 -5.21 3.49 -6.36
N VAL A 27 -5.59 3.80 -5.12
CA VAL A 27 -6.43 4.96 -4.79
C VAL A 27 -5.55 6.13 -4.35
N ILE A 28 -5.66 7.24 -5.08
CA ILE A 28 -4.78 8.41 -4.97
C ILE A 28 -5.63 9.64 -4.65
N PRO A 29 -5.69 10.08 -3.38
CA PRO A 29 -6.30 11.35 -3.03
C PRO A 29 -5.37 12.50 -3.45
N ALA A 30 -5.88 13.48 -4.20
CA ALA A 30 -5.11 14.62 -4.68
C ALA A 30 -5.77 15.93 -4.27
N TYR A 31 -4.99 16.84 -3.68
CA TYR A 31 -5.41 18.21 -3.38
C TYR A 31 -4.27 19.18 -3.54
N ASN A 32 -4.33 20.02 -4.58
CA ASN A 32 -3.29 20.99 -4.90
C ASN A 32 -1.89 20.35 -5.02
N GLU A 33 -1.74 19.38 -5.93
CA GLU A 33 -0.51 18.63 -6.19
C GLU A 33 -0.09 18.72 -7.68
N ILE A 34 -0.30 19.87 -8.32
CA ILE A 34 0.00 20.07 -9.75
C ILE A 34 1.46 19.75 -10.11
N ARG A 35 2.39 19.88 -9.15
CA ARG A 35 3.83 19.67 -9.39
C ARG A 35 4.27 18.20 -9.31
N SER A 36 3.53 17.37 -8.61
CA SER A 36 3.95 16.00 -8.27
C SER A 36 3.06 14.93 -8.92
N VAL A 37 1.76 15.20 -9.07
CA VAL A 37 0.77 14.19 -9.42
C VAL A 37 1.03 13.50 -10.75
N GLU A 38 1.45 14.22 -11.80
CA GLU A 38 1.73 13.59 -13.10
C GLU A 38 2.91 12.63 -13.02
N VAL A 39 4.00 13.05 -12.36
CA VAL A 39 5.19 12.20 -12.19
C VAL A 39 4.84 10.94 -11.41
N LEU A 40 4.07 11.08 -10.33
CA LEU A 40 3.60 9.95 -9.55
C LEU A 40 2.77 8.97 -10.39
N LEU A 41 1.76 9.49 -11.11
CA LEU A 41 0.86 8.65 -11.90
C LEU A 41 1.58 7.86 -12.98
N ARG A 42 2.57 8.46 -13.64
CA ARG A 42 3.42 7.77 -14.62
C ARG A 42 4.26 6.68 -13.94
N ARG A 43 4.84 6.92 -12.75
CA ARG A 43 5.53 5.89 -11.96
C ARG A 43 4.61 4.74 -11.54
N VAL A 44 3.36 5.03 -11.17
CA VAL A 44 2.37 3.99 -10.86
C VAL A 44 2.11 3.09 -12.07
N ARG A 45 2.09 3.67 -13.29
CA ARG A 45 1.93 2.89 -14.54
C ARG A 45 3.16 2.07 -14.92
N GLU A 46 4.34 2.41 -14.41
CA GLU A 46 5.58 1.63 -14.61
C GLU A 46 5.62 0.36 -13.75
N VAL A 47 4.75 0.27 -12.73
CA VAL A 47 4.66 -0.93 -11.89
C VAL A 47 4.19 -2.12 -12.73
N ARG A 48 4.94 -3.23 -12.67
CA ARG A 48 4.67 -4.45 -13.45
C ARG A 48 3.53 -5.28 -12.84
N LEU A 49 2.33 -4.73 -12.81
CA LEU A 49 1.10 -5.36 -12.31
C LEU A 49 -0.08 -4.91 -13.17
N GLU A 50 -1.20 -5.63 -13.10
CA GLU A 50 -2.48 -5.12 -13.58
C GLU A 50 -2.99 -4.06 -12.60
N VAL A 51 -2.77 -2.79 -12.91
CA VAL A 51 -3.09 -1.65 -12.05
C VAL A 51 -4.28 -0.87 -12.59
N GLU A 52 -5.27 -0.66 -11.72
CA GLU A 52 -6.34 0.31 -11.89
C GLU A 52 -6.00 1.59 -11.11
N VAL A 53 -5.79 2.69 -11.80
CA VAL A 53 -5.43 3.99 -11.21
C VAL A 53 -6.68 4.81 -10.98
N ILE A 54 -7.02 5.05 -9.70
CA ILE A 54 -8.18 5.82 -9.28
C ILE A 54 -7.69 7.08 -8.58
N VAL A 55 -7.95 8.22 -9.19
CA VAL A 55 -7.60 9.52 -8.60
C VAL A 55 -8.85 10.22 -8.11
N VAL A 56 -8.81 10.73 -6.88
CA VAL A 56 -9.88 11.56 -6.31
C VAL A 56 -9.35 12.97 -6.09
N ASP A 57 -9.76 13.90 -6.93
CA ASP A 57 -9.48 15.32 -6.76
C ASP A 57 -10.39 15.90 -5.68
N ASP A 58 -9.81 16.28 -4.56
CA ASP A 58 -10.51 16.80 -3.38
C ASP A 58 -10.69 18.33 -3.43
N GLY A 59 -11.21 18.83 -4.56
CA GLY A 59 -11.50 20.25 -4.73
C GLY A 59 -10.26 21.11 -4.98
N SER A 60 -9.31 20.66 -5.79
CA SER A 60 -8.09 21.42 -6.12
C SER A 60 -8.39 22.72 -6.86
N THR A 61 -7.58 23.74 -6.60
CA THR A 61 -7.69 25.10 -7.15
C THR A 61 -6.45 25.60 -7.86
N ASP A 62 -5.37 24.78 -7.94
CA ASP A 62 -4.07 25.15 -8.49
C ASP A 62 -3.85 24.67 -9.94
N GLY A 63 -4.90 24.10 -10.59
CA GLY A 63 -4.81 23.49 -11.91
C GLY A 63 -4.61 21.97 -11.90
N THR A 64 -4.49 21.34 -10.72
CA THR A 64 -4.39 19.87 -10.59
C THR A 64 -5.57 19.17 -11.28
N ARG A 65 -6.81 19.65 -11.13
CA ARG A 65 -8.01 19.07 -11.74
C ARG A 65 -7.92 19.00 -13.26
N ASP A 66 -7.51 20.09 -13.89
CA ASP A 66 -7.39 20.17 -15.36
C ASP A 66 -6.29 19.23 -15.87
N LEU A 67 -5.17 19.14 -15.13
CA LEU A 67 -4.10 18.20 -15.41
C LEU A 67 -4.60 16.75 -15.30
N LEU A 68 -5.32 16.39 -14.24
CA LEU A 68 -5.89 15.06 -14.04
C LEU A 68 -6.90 14.68 -15.13
N SER A 69 -7.70 15.63 -15.60
CA SER A 69 -8.63 15.41 -16.72
C SER A 69 -7.89 15.05 -18.00
N ARG A 70 -6.79 15.73 -18.32
CA ARG A 70 -5.92 15.38 -19.47
C ARG A 70 -5.29 14.01 -19.30
N LEU A 71 -4.76 13.70 -18.12
CA LEU A 71 -4.13 12.40 -17.85
C LEU A 71 -5.13 11.23 -17.92
N ARG A 72 -6.39 11.46 -17.59
CA ARG A 72 -7.46 10.49 -17.83
C ARG A 72 -7.70 10.28 -19.32
N ASP A 73 -7.77 11.36 -20.11
CA ASP A 73 -7.99 11.28 -21.55
C ASP A 73 -6.78 10.64 -22.28
N GLU A 74 -5.58 10.74 -21.70
CA GLU A 74 -4.36 10.04 -22.13
C GLU A 74 -4.31 8.55 -21.69
N GLY A 75 -5.26 8.09 -20.86
CA GLY A 75 -5.29 6.71 -20.33
C GLY A 75 -4.30 6.47 -19.17
N VAL A 76 -3.72 7.54 -18.58
CA VAL A 76 -2.87 7.44 -17.39
C VAL A 76 -3.71 7.27 -16.13
N VAL A 77 -4.93 7.77 -16.10
CA VAL A 77 -5.90 7.61 -15.02
C VAL A 77 -7.10 6.82 -15.55
N ASP A 78 -7.47 5.71 -14.89
CA ASP A 78 -8.65 4.93 -15.29
C ASP A 78 -9.93 5.57 -14.79
N ILE A 79 -9.93 6.00 -13.52
CA ILE A 79 -11.10 6.60 -12.87
C ILE A 79 -10.68 7.92 -12.22
N LEU A 80 -11.31 9.00 -12.64
CA LEU A 80 -11.17 10.31 -12.02
C LEU A 80 -12.49 10.70 -11.33
N VAL A 81 -12.41 10.93 -10.02
CA VAL A 81 -13.52 11.46 -9.20
C VAL A 81 -13.19 12.89 -8.80
N CYS A 82 -14.05 13.86 -9.14
CA CYS A 82 -13.87 15.25 -8.77
C CYS A 82 -14.87 15.64 -7.68
N GLN A 83 -14.39 16.04 -6.52
CA GLN A 83 -15.23 16.64 -5.47
C GLN A 83 -15.43 18.14 -5.76
N GLU A 84 -16.59 18.68 -5.44
CA GLU A 84 -16.89 20.11 -5.66
C GLU A 84 -16.07 20.99 -4.72
N GLU A 85 -15.82 20.52 -3.50
CA GLU A 85 -15.09 21.21 -2.44
C GLU A 85 -14.14 20.28 -1.71
N ASN A 86 -13.16 20.84 -1.00
CA ASN A 86 -12.24 20.05 -0.16
C ASN A 86 -12.97 19.46 1.05
N LYS A 87 -13.15 18.13 1.04
CA LYS A 87 -13.74 17.35 2.14
C LYS A 87 -12.71 16.64 3.00
N GLY A 88 -11.45 16.60 2.54
CA GLY A 88 -10.31 16.01 3.22
C GLY A 88 -9.96 14.60 2.75
N LYS A 89 -8.72 14.18 3.04
CA LYS A 89 -8.11 12.92 2.58
C LYS A 89 -9.00 11.70 2.83
N GLY A 90 -9.56 11.56 4.02
CA GLY A 90 -10.41 10.42 4.35
C GLY A 90 -11.70 10.35 3.52
N ALA A 91 -12.32 11.49 3.21
CA ALA A 91 -13.49 11.55 2.33
C ALA A 91 -13.11 11.18 0.89
N ALA A 92 -11.98 11.66 0.40
CA ALA A 92 -11.44 11.31 -0.92
C ALA A 92 -11.13 9.82 -1.01
N LEU A 93 -10.49 9.24 0.00
CA LEU A 93 -10.19 7.81 0.05
C LEU A 93 -11.46 6.95 -0.02
N ARG A 94 -12.49 7.27 0.79
CA ARG A 94 -13.77 6.53 0.74
C ARG A 94 -14.39 6.57 -0.66
N ALA A 95 -14.43 7.76 -1.29
CA ALA A 95 -14.95 7.88 -2.65
C ALA A 95 -14.15 7.05 -3.67
N GLY A 96 -12.84 6.92 -3.47
CA GLY A 96 -11.98 6.06 -4.28
C GLY A 96 -12.22 4.57 -4.00
N PHE A 97 -12.37 4.15 -2.75
CA PHE A 97 -12.63 2.75 -2.38
C PHE A 97 -13.95 2.24 -2.97
N GLU A 98 -14.99 3.08 -3.01
CA GLU A 98 -16.28 2.75 -3.63
C GLU A 98 -16.16 2.48 -5.13
N ARG A 99 -15.19 3.10 -5.82
CA ARG A 99 -14.96 2.96 -7.27
C ARG A 99 -13.98 1.85 -7.62
N ALA A 100 -13.18 1.39 -6.68
CA ALA A 100 -12.18 0.36 -6.91
C ALA A 100 -12.84 -0.96 -7.35
N THR A 101 -12.30 -1.60 -8.38
CA THR A 101 -12.80 -2.88 -8.91
C THR A 101 -11.75 -3.99 -8.79
N GLY A 102 -10.55 -3.68 -8.31
CA GLY A 102 -9.49 -4.65 -8.08
C GLY A 102 -9.73 -5.54 -6.87
N ASP A 103 -8.98 -6.63 -6.79
CA ASP A 103 -9.00 -7.59 -5.70
C ASP A 103 -8.31 -7.04 -4.44
N ILE A 104 -7.32 -6.19 -4.65
CA ILE A 104 -6.54 -5.51 -3.61
C ILE A 104 -6.63 -4.01 -3.84
N ILE A 105 -6.72 -3.24 -2.76
CA ILE A 105 -6.66 -1.77 -2.80
C ILE A 105 -5.39 -1.32 -2.10
N ALA A 106 -4.61 -0.47 -2.76
CA ALA A 106 -3.50 0.27 -2.17
C ALA A 106 -3.82 1.75 -2.08
N ILE A 107 -3.42 2.38 -0.99
CA ILE A 107 -3.49 3.83 -0.82
C ILE A 107 -2.12 4.42 -1.21
N GLN A 108 -2.13 5.42 -2.08
CA GLN A 108 -0.94 6.13 -2.55
C GLN A 108 -1.15 7.64 -2.43
N ASP A 109 -0.28 8.34 -1.70
CA ASP A 109 -0.32 9.81 -1.66
C ASP A 109 0.22 10.42 -2.96
N ALA A 110 -0.32 11.58 -3.36
CA ALA A 110 0.00 12.24 -4.64
C ALA A 110 1.32 13.03 -4.61
N ASP A 111 2.14 12.92 -3.56
CA ASP A 111 3.21 13.86 -3.23
C ASP A 111 4.65 13.37 -3.44
N LEU A 112 4.86 12.20 -4.01
CA LEU A 112 6.15 11.56 -4.27
C LEU A 112 6.98 11.18 -3.01
N GLU A 113 6.39 11.24 -1.81
CA GLU A 113 7.10 10.82 -0.60
C GLU A 113 7.27 9.29 -0.50
N TYR A 114 6.43 8.53 -1.22
CA TYR A 114 6.42 7.06 -1.29
C TYR A 114 6.69 6.58 -2.72
N ASP A 115 7.42 5.47 -2.86
CA ASP A 115 7.75 4.90 -4.17
C ASP A 115 6.73 3.81 -4.60
N PRO A 116 5.97 4.01 -5.69
CA PRO A 116 5.02 3.00 -6.17
C PRO A 116 5.65 1.65 -6.54
N HIS A 117 6.95 1.59 -6.84
CA HIS A 117 7.64 0.34 -7.15
C HIS A 117 7.73 -0.62 -5.95
N GLU A 118 7.41 -0.16 -4.74
CA GLU A 118 7.35 -1.01 -3.55
C GLU A 118 6.01 -1.73 -3.38
N LEU A 119 4.94 -1.28 -4.08
CA LEU A 119 3.61 -1.90 -4.01
C LEU A 119 3.61 -3.40 -4.26
N PRO A 120 4.34 -3.94 -5.27
CA PRO A 120 4.42 -5.39 -5.47
C PRO A 120 4.93 -6.13 -4.22
N GLY A 121 5.96 -5.60 -3.55
CA GLY A 121 6.49 -6.18 -2.32
C GLY A 121 5.46 -6.21 -1.19
N LEU A 122 4.69 -5.13 -1.04
CA LEU A 122 3.64 -5.01 -0.02
C LEU A 122 2.45 -5.97 -0.27
N MET A 123 2.18 -6.36 -1.52
CA MET A 123 1.13 -7.33 -1.84
C MET A 123 1.50 -8.77 -1.49
N GLN A 124 2.79 -9.10 -1.40
CA GLN A 124 3.28 -10.48 -1.22
C GLN A 124 2.62 -11.24 -0.05
N PRO A 125 2.52 -10.71 1.17
CA PRO A 125 1.91 -11.44 2.27
C PRO A 125 0.41 -11.72 2.05
N ILE A 126 -0.30 -10.82 1.33
CA ILE A 126 -1.72 -11.03 0.97
C ILE A 126 -1.83 -12.16 -0.05
N LEU A 127 -1.03 -12.10 -1.12
CA LEU A 127 -1.02 -13.12 -2.17
C LEU A 127 -0.60 -14.50 -1.64
N ALA A 128 0.25 -14.53 -0.63
CA ALA A 128 0.63 -15.76 0.08
C ALA A 128 -0.43 -16.25 1.08
N GLY A 129 -1.57 -15.56 1.23
CA GLY A 129 -2.63 -15.91 2.17
C GLY A 129 -2.26 -15.73 3.64
N LYS A 130 -1.16 -15.00 3.93
CA LYS A 130 -0.66 -14.77 5.29
C LYS A 130 -1.27 -13.52 5.94
N ALA A 131 -1.64 -12.52 5.13
CA ALA A 131 -2.17 -11.25 5.58
C ALA A 131 -3.46 -10.90 4.87
N ASP A 132 -4.29 -10.08 5.51
CA ASP A 132 -5.48 -9.44 4.95
C ASP A 132 -5.22 -7.95 4.69
N ALA A 133 -4.24 -7.39 5.39
CA ALA A 133 -3.73 -6.03 5.20
C ALA A 133 -2.22 -5.99 5.42
N VAL A 134 -1.52 -5.10 4.68
CA VAL A 134 -0.08 -4.88 4.82
C VAL A 134 0.18 -3.38 4.92
N TYR A 135 0.98 -3.00 5.91
CA TYR A 135 1.42 -1.63 6.14
C TYR A 135 2.88 -1.47 5.72
N GLY A 136 3.17 -0.43 4.96
CA GLY A 136 4.54 -0.04 4.66
C GLY A 136 5.08 0.88 5.75
N SER A 137 5.99 0.37 6.61
CA SER A 137 6.54 1.15 7.71
C SER A 137 7.79 1.94 7.31
N ARG A 138 7.81 3.21 7.66
CA ARG A 138 8.97 4.11 7.50
C ARG A 138 10.04 3.87 8.59
N PHE A 139 9.73 3.06 9.61
CA PHE A 139 10.57 2.85 10.79
C PHE A 139 11.14 1.44 10.94
N LEU A 140 10.81 0.52 10.04
CA LEU A 140 11.33 -0.87 10.05
C LEU A 140 12.70 -1.04 9.34
N GLY A 141 13.41 0.04 9.06
CA GLY A 141 14.79 -0.04 8.55
C GLY A 141 14.93 0.11 7.03
N GLY A 142 13.90 0.55 6.30
CA GLY A 142 14.02 0.97 4.91
C GLY A 142 14.83 2.28 4.76
N PRO A 143 15.36 2.57 3.55
CA PRO A 143 16.00 3.86 3.28
C PRO A 143 15.00 5.00 3.52
N HIS A 144 15.39 6.01 4.30
CA HIS A 144 14.55 7.17 4.52
C HIS A 144 15.35 8.44 4.67
N ARG A 145 14.78 9.55 4.22
CA ARG A 145 15.34 10.88 4.43
C ARG A 145 15.23 11.25 5.91
N VAL A 146 16.36 11.57 6.54
CA VAL A 146 16.39 12.04 7.93
C VAL A 146 15.86 13.45 8.01
N LEU A 147 14.74 13.63 8.72
CA LEU A 147 14.06 14.90 8.88
C LEU A 147 13.76 15.20 10.37
N PHE A 148 12.58 15.67 10.66
CA PHE A 148 12.15 16.27 11.91
C PHE A 148 12.03 15.28 13.09
N PHE A 149 12.87 15.42 14.09
CA PHE A 149 12.84 14.60 15.32
C PHE A 149 11.47 14.62 16.01
N TRP A 150 10.85 15.79 16.18
CA TRP A 150 9.57 15.90 16.88
C TRP A 150 8.40 15.26 16.10
N HIS A 151 8.45 15.27 14.77
CA HIS A 151 7.46 14.55 13.96
C HIS A 151 7.58 13.04 14.15
N MET A 152 8.81 12.52 14.19
CA MET A 152 9.05 11.10 14.47
C MET A 152 8.54 10.74 15.87
N MET A 153 8.83 11.55 16.88
CA MET A 153 8.35 11.32 18.27
C MET A 153 6.83 11.36 18.36
N GLY A 154 6.19 12.33 17.70
CA GLY A 154 4.73 12.43 17.63
C GLY A 154 4.11 11.20 16.97
N ASN A 155 4.66 10.76 15.83
CA ASN A 155 4.19 9.55 15.14
C ASN A 155 4.34 8.29 16.02
N ARG A 156 5.49 8.10 16.67
CA ARG A 156 5.71 6.97 17.58
C ARG A 156 4.73 6.99 18.77
N PHE A 157 4.45 8.18 19.31
CA PHE A 157 3.48 8.32 20.40
C PHE A 157 2.05 7.95 19.93
N LEU A 158 1.61 8.44 18.77
CA LEU A 158 0.30 8.08 18.20
C LEU A 158 0.21 6.59 17.88
N THR A 159 1.27 6.00 17.32
CA THR A 159 1.35 4.57 17.05
C THR A 159 1.28 3.75 18.34
N LEU A 160 2.04 4.13 19.38
CA LEU A 160 1.98 3.46 20.68
C LEU A 160 0.57 3.49 21.27
N LEU A 161 -0.08 4.66 21.23
CA LEU A 161 -1.43 4.80 21.74
C LEU A 161 -2.43 3.96 20.94
N SER A 162 -2.34 3.99 19.61
CA SER A 162 -3.16 3.13 18.75
C SER A 162 -2.98 1.65 19.08
N ASN A 163 -1.73 1.18 19.23
CA ASN A 163 -1.42 -0.20 19.59
C ASN A 163 -2.04 -0.61 20.93
N MET A 164 -2.03 0.27 21.93
CA MET A 164 -2.65 0.00 23.24
C MET A 164 -4.16 -0.23 23.14
N PHE A 165 -4.86 0.42 22.20
CA PHE A 165 -6.30 0.26 22.03
C PHE A 165 -6.68 -0.87 21.08
N THR A 166 -5.80 -1.25 20.15
CA THR A 166 -6.07 -2.25 19.12
C THR A 166 -5.46 -3.61 19.42
N ASP A 167 -4.62 -3.70 20.45
CA ASP A 167 -3.79 -4.88 20.78
C ASP A 167 -2.89 -5.30 19.60
N LEU A 168 -2.39 -4.30 18.85
CA LEU A 168 -1.43 -4.49 17.75
C LEU A 168 -0.02 -4.07 18.20
N ASN A 169 0.98 -4.43 17.42
CA ASN A 169 2.38 -4.05 17.64
C ASN A 169 3.00 -3.36 16.42
N LEU A 170 2.24 -2.49 15.75
CA LEU A 170 2.70 -1.72 14.61
C LEU A 170 3.86 -0.79 15.00
N THR A 171 4.74 -0.52 14.05
CA THR A 171 5.80 0.48 14.20
C THR A 171 5.43 1.83 13.57
N ASP A 172 4.47 1.84 12.63
CA ASP A 172 4.04 3.04 11.89
C ASP A 172 2.54 3.00 11.52
N MET A 173 1.68 3.36 12.46
CA MET A 173 0.22 3.42 12.21
C MET A 173 -0.15 4.53 11.22
N GLU A 174 0.56 5.67 11.24
CA GLU A 174 0.30 6.85 10.42
C GLU A 174 0.82 6.74 8.97
N THR A 175 1.40 5.60 8.58
CA THR A 175 1.84 5.39 7.20
C THR A 175 0.69 5.52 6.21
N CYS A 176 0.92 6.17 5.07
CA CYS A 176 -0.04 6.16 3.96
C CYS A 176 -0.14 4.76 3.33
N TYR A 177 1.01 4.08 3.14
CA TYR A 177 1.03 2.78 2.48
C TYR A 177 0.30 1.72 3.29
N LYS A 178 -0.97 1.57 2.96
CA LYS A 178 -1.84 0.47 3.38
C LYS A 178 -2.33 -0.26 2.15
N VAL A 179 -1.98 -1.53 2.06
CA VAL A 179 -2.42 -2.45 1.00
C VAL A 179 -3.36 -3.45 1.66
N VAL A 180 -4.61 -3.49 1.21
CA VAL A 180 -5.68 -4.21 1.91
C VAL A 180 -6.54 -4.98 0.90
N HIS A 181 -7.02 -6.14 1.30
CA HIS A 181 -8.04 -6.88 0.55
C HIS A 181 -9.25 -5.98 0.26
N ALA A 182 -9.68 -5.90 -0.99
CA ALA A 182 -10.70 -4.93 -1.40
C ALA A 182 -12.03 -5.13 -0.67
N ASP A 183 -12.51 -6.38 -0.55
CA ASP A 183 -13.75 -6.69 0.12
C ASP A 183 -13.70 -6.32 1.61
N LEU A 184 -12.55 -6.58 2.27
CA LEU A 184 -12.34 -6.17 3.66
C LEU A 184 -12.44 -4.65 3.79
N LEU A 185 -11.65 -3.90 3.01
CA LEU A 185 -11.58 -2.44 3.13
C LEU A 185 -12.94 -1.77 2.87
N LYS A 186 -13.70 -2.28 1.89
CA LYS A 186 -15.03 -1.77 1.54
C LYS A 186 -16.11 -2.06 2.59
N CYS A 187 -15.96 -3.12 3.37
CA CYS A 187 -16.89 -3.46 4.46
C CYS A 187 -16.63 -2.64 5.74
N LEU A 188 -15.47 -1.95 5.85
CA LEU A 188 -15.17 -1.16 7.04
C LEU A 188 -16.08 0.07 7.15
N PRO A 189 -16.70 0.33 8.33
CA PRO A 189 -17.53 1.51 8.55
C PRO A 189 -16.65 2.75 8.80
N LEU A 190 -16.07 3.31 7.72
CA LEU A 190 -15.20 4.48 7.75
C LEU A 190 -16.01 5.78 7.69
N SER A 191 -15.66 6.75 8.52
CA SER A 191 -16.36 8.03 8.67
C SER A 191 -15.46 9.26 8.73
N ALA A 192 -14.16 9.09 9.00
CA ALA A 192 -13.22 10.20 9.09
C ALA A 192 -13.05 10.90 7.73
N ASN A 193 -13.13 12.23 7.73
CA ASN A 193 -13.05 13.02 6.49
C ASN A 193 -11.64 13.54 6.21
N ARG A 194 -10.84 13.83 7.24
CA ARG A 194 -9.49 14.40 7.15
C ARG A 194 -8.42 13.39 7.59
N PHE A 195 -7.41 13.86 8.30
CA PHE A 195 -6.27 13.06 8.81
C PHE A 195 -6.61 12.13 10.00
N GLY A 196 -7.85 11.73 10.14
CA GLY A 196 -8.28 10.68 11.06
C GLY A 196 -8.49 9.34 10.37
N CYS A 197 -8.24 9.25 9.07
CA CYS A 197 -8.48 8.02 8.30
C CYS A 197 -7.45 6.92 8.65
N GLU A 198 -6.19 7.27 8.89
CA GLU A 198 -5.15 6.31 9.24
C GLU A 198 -5.46 5.58 10.57
N PRO A 199 -5.71 6.28 11.70
CA PRO A 199 -6.11 5.62 12.94
C PRO A 199 -7.48 4.94 12.84
N GLU A 200 -8.45 5.48 12.09
CA GLU A 200 -9.75 4.84 11.94
C GLU A 200 -9.64 3.52 11.17
N VAL A 201 -8.96 3.49 10.02
CA VAL A 201 -8.73 2.27 9.25
C VAL A 201 -8.04 1.21 10.11
N THR A 202 -7.00 1.60 10.87
CA THR A 202 -6.26 0.69 11.76
C THR A 202 -7.17 0.10 12.83
N ALA A 203 -7.97 0.93 13.51
CA ALA A 203 -8.91 0.46 14.52
C ALA A 203 -9.97 -0.48 13.93
N ARG A 204 -10.50 -0.18 12.74
CA ARG A 204 -11.52 -1.04 12.09
C ARG A 204 -10.93 -2.36 11.60
N LEU A 205 -9.72 -2.38 11.04
CA LEU A 205 -9.03 -3.61 10.67
C LEU A 205 -8.80 -4.51 11.89
N ALA A 206 -8.33 -3.94 13.01
CA ALA A 206 -8.15 -4.68 14.26
C ALA A 206 -9.48 -5.24 14.79
N GLN A 207 -10.54 -4.42 14.81
CA GLN A 207 -11.89 -4.84 15.24
C GLN A 207 -12.50 -5.91 14.35
N ALA A 208 -12.19 -5.93 13.05
CA ALA A 208 -12.57 -6.97 12.12
C ALA A 208 -11.79 -8.29 12.33
N GLY A 209 -10.72 -8.29 13.13
CA GLY A 209 -9.83 -9.43 13.30
C GLY A 209 -8.93 -9.69 12.10
N ALA A 210 -8.62 -8.66 11.30
CA ALA A 210 -7.76 -8.78 10.14
C ALA A 210 -6.32 -9.13 10.52
N ARG A 211 -5.68 -10.00 9.74
CA ARG A 211 -4.26 -10.33 9.87
C ARG A 211 -3.44 -9.22 9.23
N ILE A 212 -2.75 -8.42 10.03
CA ILE A 212 -1.97 -7.28 9.56
C ILE A 212 -0.49 -7.64 9.56
N TYR A 213 0.20 -7.34 8.46
CA TYR A 213 1.66 -7.43 8.34
C TYR A 213 2.25 -6.03 8.18
N GLU A 214 3.50 -5.87 8.61
CA GLU A 214 4.29 -4.66 8.38
C GLU A 214 5.55 -5.01 7.61
N LEU A 215 5.85 -4.23 6.57
CA LEU A 215 7.07 -4.35 5.77
C LEU A 215 7.82 -3.02 5.73
N PRO A 216 9.15 -3.02 5.67
CA PRO A 216 9.92 -1.80 5.51
C PRO A 216 9.70 -1.19 4.13
N ILE A 217 9.60 0.14 4.08
CA ILE A 217 9.55 0.93 2.84
C ILE A 217 10.59 2.04 2.85
N SER A 218 10.90 2.57 1.67
CA SER A 218 11.62 3.83 1.54
C SER A 218 10.69 5.02 1.81
N TYR A 219 11.28 6.15 2.24
CA TYR A 219 10.51 7.36 2.50
C TYR A 219 11.35 8.60 2.22
N ASP A 220 10.92 9.41 1.26
CA ASP A 220 11.56 10.68 0.92
C ASP A 220 10.66 11.86 1.33
N GLY A 221 10.55 12.05 2.64
CA GLY A 221 9.67 13.07 3.22
C GLY A 221 10.04 14.48 2.79
N ARG A 222 9.03 15.32 2.53
CA ARG A 222 9.19 16.74 2.17
C ARG A 222 9.49 17.60 3.40
N SER A 223 10.34 18.62 3.21
CA SER A 223 10.49 19.71 4.16
C SER A 223 9.33 20.72 4.03
N TYR A 224 9.21 21.65 5.00
CA TYR A 224 8.21 22.72 4.91
C TYR A 224 8.43 23.62 3.67
N ALA A 225 9.68 23.85 3.28
CA ALA A 225 10.02 24.60 2.05
C ALA A 225 9.58 23.87 0.77
N GLU A 226 9.48 22.53 0.82
CA GLU A 226 9.02 21.67 -0.27
C GLU A 226 7.50 21.41 -0.24
N GLY A 227 6.76 22.11 0.64
CA GLY A 227 5.30 22.08 0.66
C GLY A 227 4.68 21.05 1.59
N LYS A 228 5.36 20.64 2.68
CA LYS A 228 4.77 19.79 3.71
C LYS A 228 3.52 20.43 4.31
N LYS A 229 2.38 19.73 4.25
CA LYS A 229 1.06 20.23 4.65
C LYS A 229 0.66 19.86 6.09
N ILE A 230 1.31 18.86 6.69
CA ILE A 230 0.96 18.33 8.02
C ILE A 230 1.37 19.31 9.12
N SER A 231 0.47 19.55 10.08
CA SER A 231 0.64 20.44 11.23
C SER A 231 0.37 19.71 12.55
N TRP A 232 0.69 20.37 13.70
CA TRP A 232 0.39 19.82 15.02
C TRP A 232 -1.12 19.58 15.26
N LYS A 233 -2.01 20.32 14.56
CA LYS A 233 -3.46 20.14 14.63
C LYS A 233 -3.89 18.79 14.11
N ASP A 234 -3.17 18.25 13.13
CA ASP A 234 -3.44 16.93 12.56
C ASP A 234 -3.09 15.82 13.54
N GLY A 235 -2.02 16.01 14.35
CA GLY A 235 -1.69 15.13 15.46
C GLY A 235 -2.77 15.10 16.55
N VAL A 236 -3.35 16.25 16.88
CA VAL A 236 -4.50 16.32 17.84
C VAL A 236 -5.73 15.65 17.24
N ALA A 237 -5.97 15.83 15.95
CA ALA A 237 -7.06 15.14 15.26
C ALA A 237 -6.86 13.60 15.26
N ALA A 238 -5.64 13.13 14.96
CA ALA A 238 -5.31 11.71 15.03
C ALA A 238 -5.56 11.14 16.44
N LEU A 239 -5.14 11.85 17.48
CA LEU A 239 -5.41 11.48 18.87
C LEU A 239 -6.91 11.32 19.13
N TYR A 240 -7.72 12.30 18.73
CA TYR A 240 -9.19 12.22 18.85
C TYR A 240 -9.75 10.99 18.12
N TYR A 241 -9.29 10.72 16.91
CA TYR A 241 -9.78 9.58 16.12
C TYR A 241 -9.31 8.21 16.67
N ILE A 242 -8.13 8.13 17.31
CA ILE A 242 -7.70 6.91 18.02
C ILE A 242 -8.74 6.57 19.10
N PHE A 243 -9.10 7.53 19.95
CA PHE A 243 -10.10 7.30 21.00
C PHE A 243 -11.49 7.03 20.42
N ARG A 244 -11.96 7.88 19.49
CA ARG A 244 -13.29 7.77 18.91
C ARG A 244 -13.50 6.43 18.21
N SER A 245 -12.53 5.98 17.39
CA SER A 245 -12.68 4.77 16.59
C SER A 245 -12.58 3.49 17.42
N ASN A 246 -11.84 3.50 18.52
CA ASN A 246 -11.70 2.33 19.38
C ASN A 246 -12.82 2.21 20.43
N LEU A 247 -13.30 3.35 20.98
CA LEU A 247 -14.26 3.34 22.06
C LEU A 247 -15.72 3.56 21.60
N PHE A 248 -15.91 4.21 20.46
CA PHE A 248 -17.23 4.63 19.99
C PHE A 248 -17.44 4.33 18.49
N GLY A 249 -18.70 4.31 18.09
CA GLY A 249 -19.10 4.13 16.69
C GLY A 249 -19.32 2.68 16.28
N PRO A 250 -19.76 2.46 15.05
CA PRO A 250 -20.09 1.13 14.54
C PRO A 250 -18.82 0.28 14.42
N LYS A 251 -18.92 -0.99 14.84
CA LYS A 251 -17.86 -1.98 14.64
C LYS A 251 -18.12 -2.75 13.35
N PRO A 252 -17.06 -3.12 12.60
CA PRO A 252 -17.23 -4.01 11.46
C PRO A 252 -17.64 -5.42 11.94
N ASP A 253 -18.24 -6.18 11.04
CA ASP A 253 -18.40 -7.61 11.24
C ASP A 253 -17.03 -8.31 11.23
N PRO A 254 -16.88 -9.45 11.93
CA PRO A 254 -15.67 -10.24 11.89
C PRO A 254 -15.31 -10.64 10.44
N TRP A 255 -14.08 -10.35 10.05
CA TRP A 255 -13.59 -10.68 8.72
C TRP A 255 -13.35 -12.18 8.57
N GLN A 256 -13.84 -12.72 7.47
CA GLN A 256 -13.53 -14.08 7.04
C GLN A 256 -12.74 -14.00 5.75
N ALA A 257 -11.43 -14.26 5.85
CA ALA A 257 -10.57 -14.25 4.68
C ALA A 257 -11.05 -15.31 3.66
N PRO A 258 -11.22 -14.94 2.38
CA PRO A 258 -11.54 -15.91 1.36
C PRO A 258 -10.42 -16.94 1.23
N GLU A 259 -10.76 -18.20 0.90
CA GLU A 259 -9.73 -19.22 0.65
C GLU A 259 -8.82 -18.77 -0.49
N VAL A 260 -7.50 -18.94 -0.33
CA VAL A 260 -6.47 -18.53 -1.32
C VAL A 260 -6.76 -19.10 -2.72
N GLN A 261 -7.37 -20.29 -2.78
CA GLN A 261 -7.78 -20.94 -4.04
C GLN A 261 -8.91 -20.18 -4.76
N SER A 262 -9.75 -19.42 -4.07
CA SER A 262 -10.86 -18.69 -4.70
C SER A 262 -10.40 -17.47 -5.50
N TRP A 263 -9.26 -16.90 -5.20
CA TRP A 263 -8.63 -15.80 -5.95
C TRP A 263 -8.07 -16.30 -7.28
N ALA A 264 -7.35 -17.44 -7.23
CA ALA A 264 -6.82 -18.09 -8.42
C ALA A 264 -7.92 -18.64 -9.35
N GLY A 265 -9.11 -18.91 -8.82
CA GLY A 265 -10.23 -19.51 -9.55
C GLY A 265 -11.03 -18.51 -10.39
N ARG A 266 -11.16 -17.25 -9.97
CA ARG A 266 -11.91 -16.24 -10.75
C ARG A 266 -11.22 -15.89 -12.07
N ALA A 267 -9.90 -15.82 -12.10
CA ALA A 267 -9.13 -15.54 -13.30
C ALA A 267 -9.07 -16.68 -14.32
N LEU A 268 -9.48 -17.90 -13.95
CA LEU A 268 -9.59 -19.04 -14.89
C LEU A 268 -10.87 -19.02 -15.72
N ALA A 269 -11.88 -18.22 -15.32
CA ALA A 269 -13.16 -18.14 -16.04
C ALA A 269 -13.12 -17.21 -17.27
N ASP A 270 -12.20 -16.24 -17.34
CA ASP A 270 -12.14 -15.23 -18.41
C ASP A 270 -11.01 -15.42 -19.45
N GLY A 271 -10.53 -16.58 -19.65
CA GLY A 271 -9.82 -17.18 -20.81
C GLY A 271 -9.11 -16.30 -21.85
N GLN A 272 -8.45 -15.17 -21.53
CA GLN A 272 -7.56 -14.48 -22.47
C GLN A 272 -6.28 -13.96 -21.78
N ARG A 273 -5.13 -14.53 -22.19
CA ARG A 273 -3.79 -14.05 -21.79
C ARG A 273 -3.23 -13.10 -22.84
N PRO A 274 -2.71 -11.92 -22.48
CA PRO A 274 -1.69 -11.27 -23.28
C PRO A 274 -0.30 -11.82 -22.91
N ALA A 275 0.52 -12.10 -23.92
CA ALA A 275 1.89 -12.55 -23.74
C ALA A 275 2.78 -11.41 -23.20
N LEU A 276 3.59 -11.70 -22.18
CA LEU A 276 4.60 -10.78 -21.69
C LEU A 276 5.68 -10.53 -22.77
N PRO A 277 6.17 -9.29 -22.93
CA PRO A 277 7.31 -9.03 -23.81
C PRO A 277 8.58 -9.69 -23.23
N ALA A 278 9.37 -10.28 -24.12
CA ALA A 278 10.63 -10.93 -23.79
C ALA A 278 11.63 -9.93 -23.17
N ASP A 279 12.37 -10.40 -22.16
CA ASP A 279 13.42 -9.65 -21.47
C ASP A 279 14.51 -9.19 -22.46
N PRO A 280 14.79 -7.88 -22.65
CA PRO A 280 15.78 -7.43 -23.62
C PRO A 280 17.23 -7.60 -23.17
N ASP A 281 17.48 -8.00 -21.93
CA ASP A 281 18.85 -8.16 -21.38
C ASP A 281 19.18 -9.64 -21.06
N GLY A 282 19.30 -10.44 -22.12
CA GLY A 282 19.90 -11.77 -22.07
C GLY A 282 21.41 -11.70 -21.82
N GLY A 283 21.83 -11.25 -20.64
CA GLY A 283 23.23 -11.23 -20.22
C GLY A 283 23.70 -12.65 -19.86
N GLY A 284 24.50 -13.25 -20.76
CA GLY A 284 25.13 -14.55 -20.56
C GLY A 284 25.97 -14.64 -19.29
N LYS A 285 25.69 -15.63 -18.46
CA LYS A 285 26.58 -16.04 -17.37
C LYS A 285 27.76 -16.82 -17.97
N SER A 286 28.93 -16.21 -17.97
CA SER A 286 30.19 -16.93 -18.15
C SER A 286 30.46 -17.75 -16.87
N GLU A 287 30.48 -19.07 -17.00
CA GLU A 287 31.00 -19.97 -16.00
C GLU A 287 32.51 -19.73 -15.81
N THR A 288 32.88 -19.19 -14.68
CA THR A 288 34.28 -19.16 -14.24
C THR A 288 34.52 -20.37 -13.32
N THR A 289 35.09 -21.40 -13.89
CA THR A 289 35.64 -22.56 -13.14
C THR A 289 36.87 -22.13 -12.33
N VAL A 290 36.77 -22.23 -11.00
CA VAL A 290 37.88 -22.07 -10.09
C VAL A 290 38.52 -23.46 -9.84
N PRO A 291 39.80 -23.65 -10.09
CA PRO A 291 40.46 -24.91 -9.77
C PRO A 291 40.76 -25.00 -8.26
N THR A 292 40.29 -26.07 -7.65
CA THR A 292 40.61 -26.45 -6.27
C THR A 292 42.00 -27.11 -6.24
N THR A 293 43.00 -26.45 -5.66
CA THR A 293 44.25 -27.07 -5.24
C THR A 293 44.21 -27.25 -3.73
N VAL A 294 44.12 -28.51 -3.32
CA VAL A 294 44.36 -28.95 -1.94
C VAL A 294 45.90 -29.10 -1.80
N ALA A 295 46.49 -28.43 -0.82
CA ALA A 295 47.83 -28.70 -0.33
C ALA A 295 47.70 -29.17 1.13
N ASP A 296 48.18 -30.39 1.40
CA ASP A 296 48.37 -30.93 2.73
C ASP A 296 49.60 -30.29 3.39
N PRO A 297 49.59 -30.13 4.71
CA PRO A 297 50.75 -29.69 5.46
C PRO A 297 51.53 -30.88 6.03
N ASP A 298 52.86 -30.82 5.88
CA ASP A 298 53.83 -31.42 6.79
C ASP A 298 54.22 -30.42 7.89
#